data_562f616315c82cb438f0a4b64c15c74b
#
_entry.id   562f616315c82cb438f0a4b64c15c74b
#
_cell.length_a   1.000
_cell.length_b   1.000
_cell.length_c   1.000
_cell.angle_alpha   90.00
_cell.angle_beta   90.00
_cell.angle_gamma   90.00
#
_symmetry.space_group_name_H-M   'P 1'
#
loop_
_entity.id
_entity.type
_entity.pdbx_description
1 polymer ?
#
loop_
_entity_poly.entity_id
_entity_poly.type
_entity_poly.pdbx_seq_one_letter_code
_entity_poly.pdbx_strand_id
1 'polypeptide(L)'
;SKKRNALISRTSMLEKRAHVSFIRVLFTALIAVCVMVVCLGIGSFRGVIAGAPDVNDVDISPLGYATFLYDDQGTQIRQLSAPTSNRLPVSLDQIPVSLQHAVVAIEDERFYEHNGIDVRGIARAGMKAITTGNFSEGASTITQQLLKNNVFTDWTNESTQLERFTRKFQEQYLAVQVEKKYDKSVILEN
;
A
#
# COMPACT_ATOMS: atom_id res chain seq x y z
N SER A 1 62.42 -23.72 -31.67
CA SER A 1 62.01 -23.51 -30.26
C SER A 1 61.40 -22.10 -30.04
N LYS A 2 62.02 -20.94 -30.36
CA LYS A 2 61.55 -19.59 -30.13
C LYS A 2 60.19 -19.25 -30.84
N LYS A 3 60.01 -19.71 -32.10
CA LYS A 3 58.75 -19.45 -32.85
C LYS A 3 57.53 -20.15 -32.22
N ARG A 4 57.68 -21.35 -31.67
CA ARG A 4 56.63 -22.13 -31.02
C ARG A 4 56.19 -21.47 -29.71
N ASN A 5 57.13 -20.96 -28.91
CA ASN A 5 56.79 -20.24 -27.65
C ASN A 5 56.13 -18.90 -27.90
N ALA A 6 56.47 -18.19 -28.99
CA ALA A 6 55.82 -16.94 -29.39
C ALA A 6 54.38 -17.19 -29.88
N LEU A 7 54.10 -18.30 -30.55
CA LEU A 7 52.73 -18.68 -30.97
C LEU A 7 51.84 -19.03 -29.74
N ILE A 8 52.36 -19.82 -28.82
CA ILE A 8 51.64 -20.20 -27.57
C ILE A 8 51.32 -18.96 -26.73
N SER A 9 52.25 -18.01 -26.63
CA SER A 9 52.03 -16.75 -25.92
C SER A 9 50.95 -15.87 -26.59
N ARG A 10 50.88 -15.83 -27.92
CA ARG A 10 49.85 -15.09 -28.67
C ARG A 10 48.46 -15.70 -28.49
N THR A 11 48.33 -17.04 -28.55
CA THR A 11 47.03 -17.70 -28.37
C THR A 11 46.51 -17.49 -26.95
N SER A 12 47.36 -17.61 -25.93
CA SER A 12 46.93 -17.36 -24.54
C SER A 12 46.51 -15.90 -24.27
N MET A 13 47.13 -14.94 -24.96
CA MET A 13 46.73 -13.53 -24.87
C MET A 13 45.41 -13.25 -25.59
N LEU A 14 45.13 -13.90 -26.71
CA LEU A 14 43.86 -13.80 -27.42
C LEU A 14 42.72 -14.41 -26.63
N GLU A 15 42.91 -15.57 -26.00
CA GLU A 15 41.95 -16.20 -25.12
C GLU A 15 41.61 -15.34 -23.89
N LYS A 16 42.61 -14.73 -23.24
CA LYS A 16 42.40 -13.81 -22.12
C LYS A 16 41.61 -12.57 -22.56
N ARG A 17 41.91 -11.99 -23.72
CA ARG A 17 41.17 -10.86 -24.27
C ARG A 17 39.70 -11.21 -24.60
N ALA A 18 39.47 -12.38 -25.19
CA ALA A 18 38.15 -12.89 -25.50
C ALA A 18 37.34 -13.10 -24.20
N HIS A 19 37.95 -13.68 -23.16
CA HIS A 19 37.30 -13.88 -21.86
C HIS A 19 36.95 -12.57 -21.18
N VAL A 20 37.83 -11.58 -21.17
CA VAL A 20 37.56 -10.25 -20.61
C VAL A 20 36.49 -9.53 -21.40
N SER A 21 36.47 -9.65 -22.74
CA SER A 21 35.41 -9.08 -23.57
C SER A 21 34.06 -9.74 -23.31
N PHE A 22 34.01 -11.06 -23.17
CA PHE A 22 32.81 -11.82 -22.84
C PHE A 22 32.22 -11.37 -21.48
N ILE A 23 33.08 -11.28 -20.44
CA ILE A 23 32.66 -10.82 -19.11
C ILE A 23 32.09 -9.39 -19.17
N ARG A 24 32.73 -8.50 -19.94
CA ARG A 24 32.24 -7.13 -20.13
C ARG A 24 30.85 -7.11 -20.79
N VAL A 25 30.66 -7.88 -21.86
CA VAL A 25 29.36 -7.99 -22.56
C VAL A 25 28.30 -8.55 -21.63
N LEU A 26 28.61 -9.60 -20.86
CA LEU A 26 27.69 -10.16 -19.89
C LEU A 26 27.30 -9.14 -18.80
N PHE A 27 28.26 -8.40 -18.29
CA PHE A 27 28.03 -7.38 -17.26
C PHE A 27 27.19 -6.21 -17.78
N THR A 28 27.49 -5.73 -19.00
CA THR A 28 26.67 -4.68 -19.64
C THR A 28 25.25 -5.14 -19.95
N ALA A 29 25.09 -6.39 -20.39
CA ALA A 29 23.77 -6.98 -20.60
C ALA A 29 22.98 -7.09 -19.29
N LEU A 30 23.64 -7.52 -18.21
CA LEU A 30 23.01 -7.57 -16.87
C LEU A 30 22.54 -6.18 -16.41
N ILE A 31 23.39 -5.15 -16.56
CA ILE A 31 23.01 -3.77 -16.22
C ILE A 31 21.84 -3.32 -17.07
N ALA A 32 21.84 -3.57 -18.37
CA ALA A 32 20.75 -3.21 -19.26
C ALA A 32 19.41 -3.86 -18.84
N VAL A 33 19.45 -5.15 -18.46
CA VAL A 33 18.27 -5.85 -17.94
C VAL A 33 17.80 -5.24 -16.62
N CYS A 34 18.71 -4.94 -15.69
CA CYS A 34 18.36 -4.28 -14.43
C CYS A 34 17.70 -2.92 -14.67
N VAL A 35 18.27 -2.09 -15.56
CA VAL A 35 17.69 -0.78 -15.91
C VAL A 35 16.30 -0.96 -16.53
N MET A 36 16.14 -1.92 -17.44
CA MET A 36 14.83 -2.20 -18.05
C MET A 36 13.79 -2.60 -16.99
N VAL A 37 14.12 -3.49 -16.07
CA VAL A 37 13.23 -3.92 -14.98
C VAL A 37 12.84 -2.74 -14.10
N VAL A 38 13.79 -1.88 -13.74
CA VAL A 38 13.52 -0.66 -12.96
C VAL A 38 12.59 0.30 -13.71
N CYS A 39 12.86 0.54 -15.00
CA CYS A 39 12.01 1.41 -15.82
C CYS A 39 10.58 0.86 -15.97
N LEU A 40 10.43 -0.44 -16.18
CA LEU A 40 9.12 -1.10 -16.23
C LEU A 40 8.41 -1.00 -14.87
N GLY A 41 9.12 -1.21 -13.76
CA GLY A 41 8.56 -1.06 -12.41
C GLY A 41 8.05 0.35 -12.14
N ILE A 42 8.84 1.37 -12.45
CA ILE A 42 8.45 2.78 -12.29
C ILE A 42 7.27 3.13 -13.21
N GLY A 43 7.29 2.67 -14.46
CA GLY A 43 6.20 2.91 -15.41
C GLY A 43 4.89 2.30 -14.98
N SER A 44 4.91 1.04 -14.53
CA SER A 44 3.73 0.34 -14.00
C SER A 44 3.20 1.01 -12.73
N PHE A 45 4.08 1.39 -11.81
CA PHE A 45 3.70 2.10 -10.57
C PHE A 45 3.03 3.45 -10.86
N ARG A 46 3.59 4.23 -11.79
CA ARG A 46 2.96 5.50 -12.22
C ARG A 46 1.60 5.28 -12.88
N GLY A 47 1.45 4.23 -13.69
CA GLY A 47 0.17 3.87 -14.30
C GLY A 47 -0.89 3.53 -13.27
N VAL A 48 -0.54 2.78 -12.23
CA VAL A 48 -1.43 2.43 -11.11
C VAL A 48 -1.85 3.68 -10.32
N ILE A 49 -0.91 4.59 -10.01
CA ILE A 49 -1.21 5.82 -9.28
C ILE A 49 -2.05 6.79 -10.12
N ALA A 50 -1.83 6.87 -11.42
CA ALA A 50 -2.61 7.73 -12.31
C ALA A 50 -4.11 7.38 -12.34
N GLY A 51 -4.46 6.12 -12.00
CA GLY A 51 -5.83 5.68 -11.82
C GLY A 51 -6.39 5.85 -10.41
N ALA A 52 -5.61 6.38 -9.46
CA ALA A 52 -6.10 6.65 -8.12
C ALA A 52 -6.96 7.92 -8.09
N PRO A 53 -7.99 7.99 -7.23
CA PRO A 53 -8.75 9.22 -7.01
C PRO A 53 -7.84 10.39 -6.59
N ASP A 54 -8.22 11.63 -6.95
CA ASP A 54 -7.52 12.81 -6.43
C ASP A 54 -7.83 12.97 -4.94
N VAL A 55 -6.81 13.18 -4.12
CA VAL A 55 -6.96 13.38 -2.67
C VAL A 55 -7.86 14.57 -2.31
N ASN A 56 -7.99 15.54 -3.22
CA ASN A 56 -8.86 16.70 -2.99
C ASN A 56 -10.34 16.35 -3.13
N ASP A 57 -10.66 15.36 -3.93
CA ASP A 57 -12.03 14.86 -4.16
C ASP A 57 -12.39 13.69 -3.23
N VAL A 58 -11.41 13.21 -2.44
CA VAL A 58 -11.63 12.10 -1.51
C VAL A 58 -12.39 12.59 -0.27
N ASP A 59 -13.59 12.05 -0.09
CA ASP A 59 -14.34 12.14 1.15
C ASP A 59 -14.05 10.90 2.02
N ILE A 60 -13.45 11.14 3.19
CA ILE A 60 -13.14 10.09 4.16
C ILE A 60 -14.29 9.83 5.15
N SER A 61 -15.37 10.61 5.08
CA SER A 61 -16.52 10.49 5.98
C SER A 61 -17.17 9.11 5.84
N PRO A 62 -17.57 8.48 6.94
CA PRO A 62 -18.23 7.18 6.91
C PRO A 62 -19.52 7.22 6.12
N LEU A 63 -19.76 6.19 5.33
CA LEU A 63 -21.03 5.99 4.62
C LEU A 63 -22.01 5.22 5.52
N GLY A 64 -23.32 5.40 5.24
CA GLY A 64 -24.34 4.56 5.85
C GLY A 64 -24.80 5.02 7.25
N TYR A 65 -24.99 6.32 7.43
CA TYR A 65 -25.65 6.87 8.61
C TYR A 65 -27.13 6.48 8.69
N ALA A 66 -27.62 6.32 9.90
CA ALA A 66 -29.06 6.21 10.17
C ALA A 66 -29.75 7.54 9.90
N THR A 67 -30.95 7.48 9.29
CA THR A 67 -31.83 8.66 9.13
C THR A 67 -32.88 8.67 10.22
N PHE A 68 -33.04 9.80 10.91
CA PHE A 68 -34.03 9.97 11.96
C PHE A 68 -35.16 10.86 11.46
N LEU A 69 -36.39 10.44 11.70
CA LEU A 69 -37.59 11.22 11.45
C LEU A 69 -38.09 11.79 12.80
N TYR A 70 -38.42 13.09 12.80
CA TYR A 70 -38.91 13.80 13.94
C TYR A 70 -40.30 14.41 13.61
N ASP A 71 -41.15 14.56 14.63
CA ASP A 71 -42.37 15.33 14.48
C ASP A 71 -42.12 16.85 14.54
N ASP A 72 -43.19 17.65 14.44
CA ASP A 72 -43.13 19.11 14.51
C ASP A 72 -42.76 19.64 15.91
N GLN A 73 -42.75 18.77 16.91
CA GLN A 73 -42.33 19.05 18.29
C GLN A 73 -40.89 18.61 18.58
N GLY A 74 -40.20 18.01 17.60
CA GLY A 74 -38.84 17.53 17.73
C GLY A 74 -38.73 16.15 18.42
N THR A 75 -39.87 15.42 18.55
CA THR A 75 -39.86 14.06 19.07
C THR A 75 -39.46 13.06 17.97
N GLN A 76 -38.52 12.18 18.24
CA GLN A 76 -38.13 11.16 17.27
C GLN A 76 -39.26 10.14 17.06
N ILE A 77 -39.81 10.12 15.84
CA ILE A 77 -40.90 9.20 15.44
C ILE A 77 -40.33 7.86 15.00
N ARG A 78 -39.27 7.89 14.18
CA ARG A 78 -38.70 6.67 13.56
C ARG A 78 -37.25 6.84 13.19
N GLN A 79 -36.51 5.74 13.32
CA GLN A 79 -35.18 5.56 12.74
C GLN A 79 -35.31 4.72 11.48
N LEU A 80 -34.79 5.21 10.35
CA LEU A 80 -34.69 4.50 9.10
C LEU A 80 -33.21 4.08 8.95
N SER A 81 -32.96 2.80 8.97
CA SER A 81 -31.64 2.24 8.73
C SER A 81 -31.71 1.13 7.70
N ALA A 82 -30.86 1.17 6.69
CA ALA A 82 -30.64 0.02 5.83
C ALA A 82 -29.79 -1.03 6.60
N PRO A 83 -29.77 -2.30 6.17
CA PRO A 83 -29.00 -3.34 6.86
C PRO A 83 -27.52 -3.01 7.09
N THR A 84 -26.94 -2.11 6.27
CA THR A 84 -25.55 -1.67 6.32
C THR A 84 -25.39 -0.22 6.86
N SER A 85 -26.48 0.46 7.23
CA SER A 85 -26.49 1.88 7.59
C SER A 85 -27.12 2.13 8.96
N ASN A 86 -26.50 1.60 10.02
CA ASN A 86 -26.93 1.86 11.40
C ASN A 86 -25.81 2.58 12.17
N ARG A 87 -25.15 3.53 11.53
CA ARG A 87 -24.07 4.32 12.16
C ARG A 87 -24.61 5.60 12.72
N LEU A 88 -24.15 5.94 13.91
CA LEU A 88 -24.43 7.22 14.57
C LEU A 88 -23.12 8.02 14.57
N PRO A 89 -23.09 9.25 14.05
CA PRO A 89 -21.91 10.09 14.17
C PRO A 89 -21.73 10.48 15.64
N VAL A 90 -20.51 10.26 16.12
CA VAL A 90 -20.06 10.72 17.45
C VAL A 90 -18.70 11.36 17.27
N SER A 91 -18.45 12.45 18.00
CA SER A 91 -17.12 13.06 17.98
C SER A 91 -16.12 12.24 18.82
N LEU A 92 -14.84 12.33 18.47
CA LEU A 92 -13.78 11.55 19.11
C LEU A 92 -13.68 11.78 20.63
N ASP A 93 -14.01 12.99 21.09
CA ASP A 93 -14.05 13.34 22.53
C ASP A 93 -15.18 12.63 23.31
N GLN A 94 -16.22 12.17 22.63
CA GLN A 94 -17.28 11.34 23.22
C GLN A 94 -16.92 9.86 23.32
N ILE A 95 -15.85 9.45 22.65
CA ILE A 95 -15.36 8.07 22.68
C ILE A 95 -14.33 7.91 23.82
N PRO A 96 -14.53 6.97 24.76
CA PRO A 96 -13.58 6.74 25.84
C PRO A 96 -12.16 6.51 25.31
N VAL A 97 -11.17 7.17 25.90
CA VAL A 97 -9.76 7.07 25.49
C VAL A 97 -9.26 5.62 25.50
N SER A 98 -9.75 4.80 26.44
CA SER A 98 -9.44 3.37 26.48
C SER A 98 -9.89 2.60 25.24
N LEU A 99 -11.03 2.98 24.65
CA LEU A 99 -11.51 2.38 23.39
C LEU A 99 -10.66 2.84 22.21
N GLN A 100 -10.32 4.14 22.13
CA GLN A 100 -9.42 4.65 21.11
C GLN A 100 -8.07 3.91 21.12
N HIS A 101 -7.48 3.74 22.31
CA HIS A 101 -6.23 3.01 22.47
C HIS A 101 -6.37 1.53 22.13
N ALA A 102 -7.49 0.90 22.45
CA ALA A 102 -7.72 -0.51 22.12
C ALA A 102 -7.78 -0.72 20.60
N VAL A 103 -8.48 0.15 19.86
CA VAL A 103 -8.54 0.09 18.39
C VAL A 103 -7.13 0.27 17.80
N VAL A 104 -6.40 1.30 18.22
CA VAL A 104 -5.03 1.56 17.73
C VAL A 104 -4.11 0.39 18.05
N ALA A 105 -4.16 -0.18 19.26
CA ALA A 105 -3.31 -1.28 19.65
C ALA A 105 -3.55 -2.56 18.84
N ILE A 106 -4.79 -2.81 18.40
CA ILE A 106 -5.15 -4.03 17.67
C ILE A 106 -4.92 -3.85 16.16
N GLU A 107 -5.34 -2.70 15.60
CA GLU A 107 -5.37 -2.49 14.16
C GLU A 107 -4.06 -1.89 13.63
N ASP A 108 -3.44 -0.99 14.41
CA ASP A 108 -2.28 -0.21 13.95
C ASP A 108 -1.45 0.32 15.13
N GLU A 109 -0.72 -0.56 15.79
CA GLU A 109 0.07 -0.28 17.00
C GLU A 109 0.92 1.00 16.93
N ARG A 110 1.41 1.34 15.73
CA ARG A 110 2.26 2.51 15.46
C ARG A 110 1.53 3.64 14.72
N PHE A 111 0.21 3.69 14.81
CA PHE A 111 -0.63 4.67 14.12
C PHE A 111 -0.11 6.11 14.24
N TYR A 112 0.34 6.51 15.43
CA TYR A 112 0.85 7.86 15.69
C TYR A 112 2.31 8.08 15.26
N GLU A 113 3.02 7.03 14.82
CA GLU A 113 4.44 7.10 14.46
C GLU A 113 4.71 7.19 12.96
N HIS A 114 3.77 6.73 12.14
CA HIS A 114 3.92 6.70 10.68
C HIS A 114 2.98 7.71 9.98
N ASN A 115 3.20 7.92 8.69
CA ASN A 115 2.42 8.83 7.84
C ASN A 115 1.66 8.03 6.76
N GLY A 116 0.63 7.27 7.16
CA GLY A 116 -0.25 6.51 6.27
C GLY A 116 0.23 5.10 5.95
N ILE A 117 1.53 4.82 6.04
CA ILE A 117 2.12 3.50 5.78
C ILE A 117 3.05 3.11 6.94
N ASP A 118 2.79 1.96 7.55
CA ASP A 118 3.71 1.35 8.52
C ASP A 118 4.72 0.44 7.83
N VAL A 119 5.86 0.99 7.44
CA VAL A 119 6.95 0.24 6.78
C VAL A 119 7.50 -0.86 7.67
N ARG A 120 7.56 -0.66 9.00
CA ARG A 120 8.02 -1.66 9.96
C ARG A 120 7.03 -2.84 10.04
N GLY A 121 5.73 -2.55 10.04
CA GLY A 121 4.68 -3.55 10.00
C GLY A 121 4.73 -4.38 8.71
N ILE A 122 4.90 -3.74 7.56
CA ILE A 122 5.06 -4.42 6.27
C ILE A 122 6.30 -5.33 6.28
N ALA A 123 7.45 -4.84 6.77
CA ALA A 123 8.67 -5.63 6.85
C ALA A 123 8.50 -6.84 7.78
N ARG A 124 7.86 -6.67 8.95
CA ARG A 124 7.55 -7.73 9.89
C ARG A 124 6.64 -8.79 9.27
N ALA A 125 5.52 -8.38 8.67
CA ALA A 125 4.58 -9.29 8.02
C ALA A 125 5.23 -10.06 6.85
N GLY A 126 6.05 -9.38 6.03
CA GLY A 126 6.81 -10.01 4.95
C GLY A 126 7.83 -11.02 5.46
N MET A 127 8.59 -10.70 6.51
CA MET A 127 9.54 -11.64 7.12
C MET A 127 8.82 -12.88 7.67
N LYS A 128 7.68 -12.69 8.35
CA LYS A 128 6.89 -13.80 8.88
C LYS A 128 6.32 -14.67 7.76
N ALA A 129 5.81 -14.07 6.68
CA ALA A 129 5.33 -14.79 5.51
C ALA A 129 6.43 -15.68 4.89
N ILE A 130 7.66 -15.16 4.76
CA ILE A 130 8.80 -15.91 4.22
C ILE A 130 9.22 -17.05 5.17
N THR A 131 9.26 -16.80 6.47
CA THR A 131 9.76 -17.79 7.45
C THR A 131 8.75 -18.88 7.80
N THR A 132 7.46 -18.56 7.79
CA THR A 132 6.40 -19.49 8.24
C THR A 132 5.52 -19.98 7.09
N GLY A 133 5.62 -19.40 5.90
CA GLY A 133 4.69 -19.65 4.79
C GLY A 133 3.28 -19.11 5.03
N ASN A 134 3.04 -18.37 6.13
CA ASN A 134 1.74 -17.88 6.52
C ASN A 134 1.60 -16.39 6.22
N PHE A 135 0.66 -16.03 5.35
CA PHE A 135 0.35 -14.66 4.92
C PHE A 135 -0.83 -14.04 5.69
N SER A 136 -1.18 -14.57 6.85
CA SER A 136 -2.35 -14.11 7.64
C SER A 136 -2.10 -12.83 8.43
N GLU A 137 -0.86 -12.38 8.60
CA GLU A 137 -0.55 -11.18 9.37
C GLU A 137 -0.88 -9.92 8.57
N GLY A 138 -1.79 -9.09 9.10
CA GLY A 138 -2.14 -7.80 8.53
C GLY A 138 -1.03 -6.76 8.75
N ALA A 139 -0.77 -5.96 7.73
CA ALA A 139 0.13 -4.81 7.79
C ALA A 139 -0.56 -3.54 7.26
N SER A 140 -1.90 -3.55 7.18
CA SER A 140 -2.68 -2.40 6.74
C SER A 140 -2.88 -1.44 7.91
N THR A 141 -2.64 -0.15 7.68
CA THR A 141 -2.86 0.89 8.69
C THR A 141 -4.35 1.25 8.81
N ILE A 142 -4.73 1.91 9.90
CA ILE A 142 -6.09 2.46 10.10
C ILE A 142 -6.47 3.35 8.90
N THR A 143 -5.57 4.22 8.44
CA THR A 143 -5.79 5.10 7.29
C THR A 143 -6.06 4.32 6.00
N GLN A 144 -5.35 3.23 5.75
CA GLN A 144 -5.61 2.36 4.59
C GLN A 144 -6.96 1.65 4.70
N GLN A 145 -7.36 1.22 5.91
CA GLN A 145 -8.66 0.60 6.15
C GLN A 145 -9.81 1.60 5.94
N LEU A 146 -9.65 2.84 6.43
CA LEU A 146 -10.59 3.93 6.21
C LEU A 146 -10.83 4.17 4.71
N LEU A 147 -9.75 4.32 3.94
CA LEU A 147 -9.81 4.51 2.48
C LEU A 147 -10.45 3.33 1.77
N LYS A 148 -10.09 2.11 2.14
CA LYS A 148 -10.69 0.90 1.58
C LYS A 148 -12.21 0.89 1.75
N ASN A 149 -12.71 1.28 2.90
CA ASN A 149 -14.12 1.17 3.25
C ASN A 149 -14.97 2.34 2.74
N ASN A 150 -14.39 3.54 2.61
CA ASN A 150 -15.13 4.75 2.26
C ASN A 150 -14.88 5.24 0.83
N VAL A 151 -13.72 4.93 0.24
CA VAL A 151 -13.34 5.40 -1.09
C VAL A 151 -13.35 4.27 -2.11
N PHE A 152 -12.80 3.10 -1.78
CA PHE A 152 -12.74 1.94 -2.67
C PHE A 152 -13.89 0.95 -2.36
N THR A 153 -15.13 1.43 -2.35
CA THR A 153 -16.30 0.65 -1.90
C THR A 153 -16.56 -0.63 -2.69
N ASP A 154 -16.09 -0.71 -3.95
CA ASP A 154 -16.26 -1.88 -4.82
C ASP A 154 -15.27 -3.02 -4.58
N TRP A 155 -14.42 -2.93 -3.55
CA TRP A 155 -13.40 -3.93 -3.24
C TRP A 155 -13.94 -5.36 -3.02
N THR A 156 -15.22 -5.49 -2.65
CA THR A 156 -15.89 -6.78 -2.49
C THR A 156 -16.19 -7.49 -3.81
N ASN A 157 -16.22 -6.74 -4.92
CA ASN A 157 -16.51 -7.23 -6.27
C ASN A 157 -15.25 -7.57 -7.07
N GLU A 158 -14.05 -7.36 -6.49
CA GLU A 158 -12.78 -7.66 -7.14
C GLU A 158 -12.62 -9.16 -7.40
N SER A 159 -12.51 -9.52 -8.67
CA SER A 159 -12.42 -10.90 -9.12
C SER A 159 -10.99 -11.36 -9.37
N THR A 160 -10.08 -10.44 -9.67
CA THR A 160 -8.71 -10.75 -10.06
C THR A 160 -7.68 -10.32 -9.00
N GLN A 161 -6.55 -11.02 -8.98
CA GLN A 161 -5.40 -10.62 -8.12
C GLN A 161 -4.83 -9.27 -8.55
N LEU A 162 -4.85 -8.97 -9.85
CA LEU A 162 -4.35 -7.70 -10.38
C LEU A 162 -5.17 -6.51 -9.86
N GLU A 163 -6.50 -6.61 -9.83
CA GLU A 163 -7.38 -5.59 -9.26
C GLU A 163 -7.04 -5.34 -7.79
N ARG A 164 -6.89 -6.40 -6.99
CA ARG A 164 -6.52 -6.32 -5.57
C ARG A 164 -5.17 -5.66 -5.35
N PHE A 165 -4.16 -6.00 -6.17
CA PHE A 165 -2.85 -5.36 -6.10
C PHE A 165 -2.93 -3.88 -6.50
N THR A 166 -3.63 -3.55 -7.60
CA THR A 166 -3.81 -2.18 -8.08
C THR A 166 -4.44 -1.32 -7.00
N ARG A 167 -5.57 -1.74 -6.46
CA ARG A 167 -6.24 -1.06 -5.35
C ARG A 167 -5.31 -0.92 -4.14
N LYS A 168 -4.58 -1.97 -3.76
CA LYS A 168 -3.71 -1.92 -2.57
C LYS A 168 -2.59 -0.89 -2.71
N PHE A 169 -2.02 -0.72 -3.90
CA PHE A 169 -1.05 0.34 -4.17
C PHE A 169 -1.70 1.73 -4.17
N GLN A 170 -2.92 1.86 -4.70
CA GLN A 170 -3.68 3.11 -4.65
C GLN A 170 -4.06 3.49 -3.22
N GLU A 171 -4.50 2.53 -2.39
CA GLU A 171 -4.73 2.74 -0.96
C GLU A 171 -3.49 3.28 -0.24
N GLN A 172 -2.33 2.65 -0.47
CA GLN A 172 -1.07 3.09 0.15
C GLN A 172 -0.68 4.51 -0.29
N TYR A 173 -0.80 4.80 -1.58
CA TYR A 173 -0.52 6.13 -2.12
C TYR A 173 -1.46 7.18 -1.50
N LEU A 174 -2.77 6.92 -1.51
CA LEU A 174 -3.77 7.84 -0.94
C LEU A 174 -3.61 7.98 0.57
N ALA A 175 -3.28 6.92 1.31
CA ALA A 175 -3.06 7.00 2.74
C ALA A 175 -1.98 8.02 3.11
N VAL A 176 -0.88 8.06 2.34
CA VAL A 176 0.17 9.07 2.54
C VAL A 176 -0.33 10.49 2.19
N GLN A 177 -1.20 10.64 1.18
CA GLN A 177 -1.73 11.95 0.82
C GLN A 177 -2.78 12.43 1.82
N VAL A 178 -3.65 11.53 2.30
CA VAL A 178 -4.68 11.83 3.30
C VAL A 178 -4.05 12.24 4.63
N GLU A 179 -2.99 11.59 5.09
CA GLU A 179 -2.28 11.98 6.31
C GLU A 179 -1.45 13.26 6.20
N LYS A 180 -1.27 13.80 5.00
CA LYS A 180 -0.77 15.17 4.82
C LYS A 180 -1.87 16.22 4.92
N LYS A 181 -3.12 15.83 4.66
CA LYS A 181 -4.30 16.70 4.61
C LYS A 181 -5.07 16.72 5.92
N TYR A 182 -5.10 15.60 6.62
CA TYR A 182 -5.90 15.40 7.84
C TYR A 182 -5.03 14.92 9.00
N ASP A 183 -5.31 15.45 10.19
CA ASP A 183 -4.67 15.00 11.43
C ASP A 183 -5.11 13.59 11.83
N LYS A 184 -4.29 12.89 12.62
CA LYS A 184 -4.57 11.55 13.15
C LYS A 184 -5.90 11.45 13.89
N SER A 185 -6.28 12.50 14.62
CA SER A 185 -7.56 12.59 15.33
C SER A 185 -8.75 12.53 14.38
N VAL A 186 -8.68 13.26 13.26
CA VAL A 186 -9.73 13.26 12.23
C VAL A 186 -9.83 11.90 11.55
N ILE A 187 -8.70 11.24 11.29
CA ILE A 187 -8.67 9.90 10.70
C ILE A 187 -9.26 8.86 11.66
N LEU A 188 -8.97 8.98 12.95
CA LEU A 188 -9.46 8.04 13.98
C LEU A 188 -10.96 8.27 14.28
N GLU A 189 -11.48 9.48 14.09
CA GLU A 189 -12.90 9.82 14.27
C GLU A 189 -13.78 9.21 13.18
N ASN A 190 -13.24 9.06 11.94
CA ASN A 190 -13.96 8.59 10.77
C ASN A 190 -13.77 7.09 10.51
#